data_22901d54c71bf4d23a27b2cc956979f3
#
_entry.id   22901d54c71bf4d23a27b2cc956979f3
#
_cell.length_a   1.000
_cell.length_b   1.000
_cell.length_c   1.000
_cell.angle_alpha   90.00
_cell.angle_beta   90.00
_cell.angle_gamma   90.00
#
_symmetry.space_group_name_H-M   'P 1'
#
loop_
_entity.id
_entity.type
_entity.pdbx_description
1 polymer ?
#
loop_
_entity_poly.entity_id
_entity_poly.type
_entity_poly.pdbx_seq_one_letter_code
_entity_poly.pdbx_strand_id
1 'polypeptide(L)'
;MTNLISDAFIQAKELVMKAMGELVADGTFPAEPVPAFNTEIPADSKNGDVSTNAAMVCARPFRNNPRKIAEAIVSKIDLNGSYFARCEVAGPGFLNFFYSPEWYATVVATVLEQKEKYGETDLGAGKSVLVEFVSANPTGPMHIGNARGGAIGDCLASVLEKAGYEVAREFYINDAGNQIEKFKTSLEVRYLQIYKPETELPEDAYKGQDIIDHANAFNEIYGDKYVNADSEERRQALCDFALPKNIQKLHDDLGKYRIQYDKWFNESTLHKDGSVQRVIEQLKASGHTYEKDGALWFKTTEFGDEKDRVLVRENGVPTYLVPDIAYHYNKLAVRKFDKAVDIFGADHHGYIARIKASMTALGVDADRLDIVIMQMVNLVRNGEKYKLSKRSGKAITLSTLLDEIPIDAARFFFNLREPNSHFDFDLDLAVSQTSQNPVYYVQYAHARICSVLKKMNEEGIEVKSLDKAALSVLTASEEQEMIKHLATLPNVINEAAKAYDPAKVTKYVIDLATMYHKFYNNCRIMGEDESVMQARLSLSLAVKQVIKNILDMLKITCPESM
;
A
#
# COMPACT_ATOMS: atom_id res chain seq x y z
N MET A 1 -14.91 -7.91 13.47
CA MET A 1 -15.09 -6.72 12.60
C MET A 1 -16.17 -7.07 11.58
N THR A 2 -17.06 -6.13 11.24
CA THR A 2 -18.25 -6.43 10.43
C THR A 2 -17.90 -6.40 8.94
N ASN A 3 -18.13 -7.50 8.23
CA ASN A 3 -18.02 -7.58 6.77
C ASN A 3 -19.37 -8.10 6.22
N LEU A 4 -20.26 -7.17 5.90
CA LEU A 4 -21.64 -7.47 5.51
C LEU A 4 -21.76 -8.30 4.23
N ILE A 5 -20.75 -8.29 3.34
CA ILE A 5 -20.72 -9.18 2.18
C ILE A 5 -20.39 -10.62 2.61
N SER A 6 -19.37 -10.78 3.47
CA SER A 6 -19.02 -12.10 4.01
C SER A 6 -20.17 -12.69 4.85
N ASP A 7 -20.81 -11.85 5.67
CA ASP A 7 -21.96 -12.25 6.47
C ASP A 7 -23.14 -12.70 5.58
N ALA A 8 -23.40 -11.99 4.48
CA ALA A 8 -24.42 -12.38 3.50
C ALA A 8 -24.07 -13.71 2.79
N PHE A 9 -22.78 -13.95 2.48
CA PHE A 9 -22.34 -15.23 1.91
C PHE A 9 -22.54 -16.40 2.87
N ILE A 10 -22.21 -16.21 4.14
CA ILE A 10 -22.44 -17.21 5.19
C ILE A 10 -23.93 -17.48 5.32
N GLN A 11 -24.74 -16.44 5.42
CA GLN A 11 -26.19 -16.57 5.55
C GLN A 11 -26.84 -17.27 4.34
N ALA A 12 -26.40 -16.94 3.11
CA ALA A 12 -26.87 -17.65 1.91
C ALA A 12 -26.57 -19.15 1.97
N LYS A 13 -25.35 -19.53 2.42
CA LYS A 13 -24.98 -20.94 2.63
C LYS A 13 -25.85 -21.62 3.68
N GLU A 14 -26.09 -20.97 4.81
CA GLU A 14 -26.92 -21.50 5.89
C GLU A 14 -28.36 -21.71 5.44
N LEU A 15 -28.95 -20.76 4.71
CA LEU A 15 -30.30 -20.87 4.15
C LEU A 15 -30.40 -22.06 3.19
N VAL A 16 -29.42 -22.21 2.30
CA VAL A 16 -29.39 -23.33 1.35
C VAL A 16 -29.22 -24.67 2.07
N MET A 17 -28.31 -24.76 3.04
CA MET A 17 -28.07 -25.97 3.82
C MET A 17 -29.30 -26.38 4.64
N LYS A 18 -30.00 -25.41 5.25
CA LYS A 18 -31.24 -25.64 5.99
C LYS A 18 -32.31 -26.19 5.06
N ALA A 19 -32.55 -25.55 3.92
CA ALA A 19 -33.53 -26.00 2.92
C ALA A 19 -33.21 -27.41 2.39
N MET A 20 -31.94 -27.72 2.12
CA MET A 20 -31.53 -29.09 1.73
C MET A 20 -31.77 -30.09 2.85
N GLY A 21 -31.49 -29.74 4.10
CA GLY A 21 -31.78 -30.62 5.26
C GLY A 21 -33.26 -30.96 5.38
N GLU A 22 -34.15 -29.98 5.17
CA GLU A 22 -35.62 -30.19 5.15
C GLU A 22 -36.05 -31.12 4.00
N LEU A 23 -35.48 -30.92 2.81
CA LEU A 23 -35.79 -31.76 1.62
C LEU A 23 -35.25 -33.21 1.76
N VAL A 24 -34.19 -33.40 2.50
CA VAL A 24 -33.73 -34.77 2.87
C VAL A 24 -34.65 -35.38 3.93
N ALA A 25 -35.07 -34.61 4.92
CA ALA A 25 -35.92 -35.08 6.02
C ALA A 25 -37.33 -35.49 5.52
N ASP A 26 -37.87 -34.77 4.55
CA ASP A 26 -39.17 -35.11 3.93
C ASP A 26 -39.10 -36.17 2.79
N GLY A 27 -37.88 -36.67 2.52
CA GLY A 27 -37.65 -37.73 1.52
C GLY A 27 -37.61 -37.24 0.07
N THR A 28 -37.62 -35.94 -0.20
CA THR A 28 -37.49 -35.37 -1.54
C THR A 28 -36.11 -35.64 -2.14
N PHE A 29 -35.05 -35.56 -1.30
CA PHE A 29 -33.69 -35.91 -1.67
C PHE A 29 -33.15 -37.06 -0.84
N PRO A 30 -32.20 -37.86 -1.39
CA PRO A 30 -31.58 -38.92 -0.66
C PRO A 30 -30.68 -38.34 0.46
N ALA A 31 -30.50 -39.13 1.54
CA ALA A 31 -29.65 -38.78 2.68
C ALA A 31 -28.13 -38.93 2.34
N GLU A 32 -27.68 -38.21 1.32
CA GLU A 32 -26.28 -38.17 0.88
C GLU A 32 -25.61 -36.90 1.36
N PRO A 33 -24.26 -36.93 1.62
CA PRO A 33 -23.52 -35.73 2.00
C PRO A 33 -23.60 -34.64 0.94
N VAL A 34 -23.88 -33.41 1.36
CA VAL A 34 -23.85 -32.23 0.49
C VAL A 34 -22.39 -31.87 0.20
N PRO A 35 -21.95 -31.86 -1.08
CA PRO A 35 -20.61 -31.44 -1.44
C PRO A 35 -20.38 -29.97 -1.11
N ALA A 36 -19.11 -29.57 -0.93
CA ALA A 36 -18.75 -28.17 -0.78
C ALA A 36 -19.17 -27.38 -2.02
N PHE A 37 -19.77 -26.21 -1.82
CA PHE A 37 -20.22 -25.31 -2.88
C PHE A 37 -19.75 -23.88 -2.62
N ASN A 38 -19.71 -23.08 -3.68
CA ASN A 38 -19.24 -21.71 -3.64
C ASN A 38 -20.40 -20.71 -3.55
N THR A 39 -20.11 -19.57 -2.95
CA THR A 39 -20.92 -18.35 -3.06
C THR A 39 -20.04 -17.26 -3.66
N GLU A 40 -20.59 -16.47 -4.56
CA GLU A 40 -19.88 -15.42 -5.27
C GLU A 40 -20.81 -14.25 -5.60
N ILE A 41 -20.23 -13.08 -5.91
CA ILE A 41 -20.96 -11.97 -6.51
C ILE A 41 -21.09 -12.25 -8.01
N PRO A 42 -22.30 -12.31 -8.58
CA PRO A 42 -22.48 -12.51 -10.02
C PRO A 42 -21.83 -11.38 -10.83
N ALA A 43 -21.21 -11.73 -11.97
CA ALA A 43 -20.62 -10.75 -12.87
C ALA A 43 -21.66 -9.78 -13.49
N ASP A 44 -22.89 -10.26 -13.73
CA ASP A 44 -24.03 -9.44 -14.18
C ASP A 44 -24.98 -9.23 -12.99
N SER A 45 -25.18 -7.98 -12.60
CA SER A 45 -26.06 -7.59 -11.49
C SER A 45 -27.52 -8.01 -11.67
N LYS A 46 -27.96 -8.30 -12.89
CA LYS A 46 -29.28 -8.89 -13.17
C LYS A 46 -29.47 -10.28 -12.54
N ASN A 47 -28.35 -10.97 -12.29
CA ASN A 47 -28.34 -12.28 -11.65
C ASN A 47 -28.28 -12.17 -10.10
N GLY A 48 -28.64 -11.03 -9.53
CA GLY A 48 -28.69 -10.82 -8.09
C GLY A 48 -27.38 -10.31 -7.48
N ASP A 49 -27.31 -10.41 -6.17
CA ASP A 49 -26.21 -9.88 -5.35
C ASP A 49 -25.30 -10.99 -4.83
N VAL A 50 -25.85 -12.18 -4.60
CA VAL A 50 -25.14 -13.39 -4.20
C VAL A 50 -25.62 -14.55 -5.03
N SER A 51 -24.72 -15.31 -5.62
CA SER A 51 -25.03 -16.52 -6.39
C SER A 51 -24.33 -17.73 -5.77
N THR A 52 -24.96 -18.90 -5.89
CA THR A 52 -24.33 -20.16 -5.49
C THR A 52 -24.63 -21.29 -6.48
N ASN A 53 -23.63 -22.17 -6.64
CA ASN A 53 -23.72 -23.37 -7.49
C ASN A 53 -24.15 -24.62 -6.70
N ALA A 54 -24.76 -24.47 -5.53
CA ALA A 54 -25.11 -25.57 -4.62
C ALA A 54 -25.91 -26.69 -5.29
N ALA A 55 -26.95 -26.35 -6.05
CA ALA A 55 -27.76 -27.36 -6.75
C ALA A 55 -26.99 -28.11 -7.84
N MET A 56 -26.01 -27.45 -8.47
CA MET A 56 -25.21 -28.06 -9.54
C MET A 56 -24.25 -29.12 -8.98
N VAL A 57 -23.58 -28.85 -7.85
CA VAL A 57 -22.68 -29.83 -7.20
C VAL A 57 -23.45 -30.99 -6.59
N CYS A 58 -24.72 -30.77 -6.20
CA CYS A 58 -25.60 -31.79 -5.66
C CYS A 58 -26.28 -32.68 -6.72
N ALA A 59 -26.15 -32.39 -8.02
CA ALA A 59 -26.81 -33.13 -9.10
C ALA A 59 -26.50 -34.65 -9.07
N ARG A 60 -25.23 -34.99 -8.86
CA ARG A 60 -24.79 -36.40 -8.81
C ARG A 60 -25.19 -37.11 -7.50
N PRO A 61 -24.90 -36.56 -6.29
CA PRO A 61 -25.36 -37.15 -5.05
C PRO A 61 -26.88 -37.35 -4.99
N PHE A 62 -27.66 -36.35 -5.40
CA PHE A 62 -29.12 -36.40 -5.34
C PHE A 62 -29.75 -37.06 -6.57
N ARG A 63 -28.94 -37.49 -7.55
CA ARG A 63 -29.37 -38.19 -8.77
C ARG A 63 -30.53 -37.46 -9.48
N ASN A 64 -30.45 -36.13 -9.53
CA ASN A 64 -31.50 -35.29 -10.06
C ASN A 64 -30.91 -34.15 -10.93
N ASN A 65 -31.77 -33.56 -11.76
CA ASN A 65 -31.39 -32.41 -12.58
C ASN A 65 -31.06 -31.19 -11.68
N PRO A 66 -29.94 -30.49 -11.89
CA PRO A 66 -29.56 -29.35 -11.07
C PRO A 66 -30.65 -28.28 -10.95
N ARG A 67 -31.35 -27.98 -12.04
CA ARG A 67 -32.42 -26.99 -12.03
C ARG A 67 -33.59 -27.43 -11.15
N LYS A 68 -33.98 -28.71 -11.18
CA LYS A 68 -35.04 -29.27 -10.30
C LYS A 68 -34.61 -29.23 -8.84
N ILE A 69 -33.33 -29.50 -8.57
CA ILE A 69 -32.76 -29.37 -7.21
C ILE A 69 -32.85 -27.92 -6.75
N ALA A 70 -32.46 -26.97 -7.60
CA ALA A 70 -32.54 -25.54 -7.29
C ALA A 70 -33.98 -25.08 -7.02
N GLU A 71 -34.95 -25.52 -7.87
CA GLU A 71 -36.36 -25.21 -7.69
C GLU A 71 -36.93 -25.78 -6.38
N ALA A 72 -36.52 -26.99 -6.00
CA ALA A 72 -36.91 -27.59 -4.73
C ALA A 72 -36.30 -26.81 -3.54
N ILE A 73 -35.02 -26.45 -3.61
CA ILE A 73 -34.33 -25.65 -2.56
C ILE A 73 -35.05 -24.31 -2.38
N VAL A 74 -35.29 -23.56 -3.46
CA VAL A 74 -35.99 -22.27 -3.41
C VAL A 74 -37.38 -22.40 -2.76
N SER A 75 -38.11 -23.47 -3.01
CA SER A 75 -39.43 -23.70 -2.40
C SER A 75 -39.42 -23.88 -0.90
N LYS A 76 -38.25 -24.20 -0.29
CA LYS A 76 -38.04 -24.39 1.15
C LYS A 76 -37.29 -23.27 1.82
N ILE A 77 -36.69 -22.35 1.05
CA ILE A 77 -35.91 -21.23 1.64
C ILE A 77 -36.88 -20.28 2.37
N ASP A 78 -36.66 -20.09 3.65
CA ASP A 78 -37.30 -19.05 4.47
C ASP A 78 -36.35 -17.85 4.59
N LEU A 79 -36.72 -16.74 3.96
CA LEU A 79 -35.92 -15.48 3.95
C LEU A 79 -36.24 -14.55 5.12
N ASN A 80 -37.18 -14.90 6.02
CA ASN A 80 -37.54 -14.05 7.14
C ASN A 80 -36.33 -13.83 8.06
N GLY A 81 -36.07 -12.54 8.38
CA GLY A 81 -34.91 -12.17 9.21
C GLY A 81 -33.54 -12.34 8.53
N SER A 82 -33.54 -12.56 7.20
CA SER A 82 -32.31 -12.63 6.43
C SER A 82 -31.99 -11.30 5.72
N TYR A 83 -30.77 -11.20 5.19
CA TYR A 83 -30.34 -10.09 4.35
C TYR A 83 -30.93 -10.10 2.94
N PHE A 84 -31.82 -11.05 2.64
CA PHE A 84 -32.33 -11.27 1.27
C PHE A 84 -33.83 -11.04 1.19
N ALA A 85 -34.26 -10.33 0.13
CA ALA A 85 -35.65 -10.11 -0.19
C ALA A 85 -36.24 -11.26 -1.04
N ARG A 86 -35.42 -11.88 -1.87
CA ARG A 86 -35.84 -12.99 -2.75
C ARG A 86 -34.64 -13.87 -3.14
N CYS A 87 -34.97 -15.12 -3.53
CA CYS A 87 -34.04 -16.08 -4.12
C CYS A 87 -34.68 -16.66 -5.39
N GLU A 88 -33.96 -16.70 -6.50
CA GLU A 88 -34.43 -17.14 -7.80
C GLU A 88 -33.49 -18.18 -8.41
N VAL A 89 -34.07 -19.10 -9.21
CA VAL A 89 -33.30 -20.08 -9.98
C VAL A 89 -32.87 -19.49 -11.30
N ALA A 90 -31.57 -19.52 -11.60
CA ALA A 90 -31.01 -19.03 -12.84
C ALA A 90 -30.23 -20.10 -13.61
N GLY A 91 -30.28 -20.02 -14.94
CA GLY A 91 -29.53 -20.89 -15.84
C GLY A 91 -29.69 -22.38 -15.53
N PRO A 92 -28.59 -23.15 -15.46
CA PRO A 92 -28.65 -24.61 -15.27
C PRO A 92 -28.94 -25.04 -13.81
N GLY A 93 -29.10 -24.11 -12.87
CA GLY A 93 -29.38 -24.41 -11.46
C GLY A 93 -28.59 -23.57 -10.47
N PHE A 94 -28.20 -22.34 -10.85
CA PHE A 94 -27.72 -21.36 -9.88
C PHE A 94 -28.87 -20.87 -9.00
N LEU A 95 -28.55 -20.60 -7.74
CA LEU A 95 -29.43 -19.93 -6.79
C LEU A 95 -28.95 -18.51 -6.62
N ASN A 96 -29.75 -17.54 -7.03
CA ASN A 96 -29.43 -16.11 -7.03
C ASN A 96 -30.24 -15.40 -5.96
N PHE A 97 -29.55 -14.80 -5.00
CA PHE A 97 -30.13 -14.03 -3.90
C PHE A 97 -30.03 -12.54 -4.17
N PHE A 98 -31.05 -11.79 -3.78
CA PHE A 98 -31.12 -10.33 -3.92
C PHE A 98 -31.25 -9.71 -2.53
N TYR A 99 -30.45 -8.70 -2.27
CA TYR A 99 -30.45 -8.02 -0.96
C TYR A 99 -31.80 -7.38 -0.63
N SER A 100 -32.14 -7.41 0.64
CA SER A 100 -33.34 -6.74 1.19
C SER A 100 -33.04 -5.27 1.46
N PRO A 101 -34.07 -4.40 1.54
CA PRO A 101 -33.93 -3.02 1.99
C PRO A 101 -33.22 -2.90 3.34
N GLU A 102 -33.39 -3.88 4.22
CA GLU A 102 -32.74 -3.92 5.55
C GLU A 102 -31.22 -4.12 5.44
N TRP A 103 -30.74 -4.91 4.45
CA TRP A 103 -29.30 -5.04 4.22
C TRP A 103 -28.67 -3.71 3.81
N TYR A 104 -29.28 -2.99 2.88
CA TYR A 104 -28.80 -1.65 2.47
C TYR A 104 -28.78 -0.68 3.62
N ALA A 105 -29.85 -0.65 4.42
CA ALA A 105 -29.93 0.16 5.62
C ALA A 105 -28.85 -0.21 6.63
N THR A 106 -28.58 -1.50 6.80
CA THR A 106 -27.52 -1.99 7.71
C THR A 106 -26.15 -1.53 7.28
N VAL A 107 -25.83 -1.49 5.97
CA VAL A 107 -24.55 -0.98 5.47
C VAL A 107 -24.38 0.49 5.87
N VAL A 108 -25.36 1.35 5.56
CA VAL A 108 -25.30 2.78 5.89
C VAL A 108 -25.15 3.00 7.39
N ALA A 109 -25.97 2.32 8.19
CA ALA A 109 -25.91 2.41 9.65
C ALA A 109 -24.53 1.99 10.19
N THR A 110 -23.96 0.89 9.66
CA THR A 110 -22.64 0.39 10.09
C THR A 110 -21.52 1.41 9.77
N VAL A 111 -21.54 2.04 8.60
CA VAL A 111 -20.58 3.09 8.26
C VAL A 111 -20.67 4.25 9.25
N LEU A 112 -21.88 4.73 9.54
CA LEU A 112 -22.11 5.86 10.44
C LEU A 112 -21.76 5.54 11.89
N GLU A 113 -21.93 4.29 12.32
CA GLU A 113 -21.57 3.81 13.67
C GLU A 113 -20.06 3.64 13.82
N GLN A 114 -19.39 2.98 12.85
CA GLN A 114 -17.96 2.65 12.92
C GLN A 114 -17.05 3.84 12.58
N LYS A 115 -17.54 4.80 11.79
CA LYS A 115 -16.82 6.04 11.43
C LYS A 115 -15.41 5.74 10.88
N GLU A 116 -14.36 6.23 11.56
CA GLU A 116 -12.95 6.07 11.18
C GLU A 116 -12.50 4.61 11.16
N LYS A 117 -13.19 3.74 11.88
CA LYS A 117 -12.90 2.30 11.93
C LYS A 117 -13.55 1.50 10.80
N TYR A 118 -14.49 2.11 10.06
CA TYR A 118 -15.12 1.41 8.94
C TYR A 118 -14.10 1.04 7.87
N GLY A 119 -14.12 -0.21 7.46
CA GLY A 119 -13.16 -0.83 6.56
C GLY A 119 -12.04 -1.60 7.28
N GLU A 120 -11.87 -1.46 8.59
CA GLU A 120 -10.91 -2.28 9.34
C GLU A 120 -11.27 -3.75 9.29
N THR A 121 -10.24 -4.59 9.15
CA THR A 121 -10.39 -6.05 9.14
C THR A 121 -9.39 -6.70 10.09
N ASP A 122 -9.49 -8.01 10.27
CA ASP A 122 -8.61 -8.79 11.14
C ASP A 122 -7.76 -9.80 10.35
N LEU A 123 -7.45 -9.49 9.10
CA LEU A 123 -6.62 -10.33 8.24
C LEU A 123 -5.24 -10.58 8.85
N GLY A 124 -4.66 -9.54 9.44
CA GLY A 124 -3.35 -9.58 10.09
C GLY A 124 -3.33 -10.32 11.41
N ALA A 125 -4.47 -10.43 12.11
CA ALA A 125 -4.59 -11.05 13.43
C ALA A 125 -3.55 -10.54 14.44
N GLY A 126 -3.22 -9.23 14.39
CA GLY A 126 -2.22 -8.61 15.26
C GLY A 126 -0.76 -9.01 14.98
N LYS A 127 -0.46 -9.68 13.86
CA LYS A 127 0.92 -10.01 13.50
C LYS A 127 1.73 -8.76 13.22
N SER A 128 2.97 -8.76 13.69
CA SER A 128 3.92 -7.66 13.49
C SER A 128 4.52 -7.67 12.08
N VAL A 129 4.45 -6.53 11.39
CA VAL A 129 5.03 -6.37 10.05
C VAL A 129 5.95 -5.15 10.03
N LEU A 130 7.17 -5.33 9.54
CA LEU A 130 8.05 -4.21 9.23
C LEU A 130 7.94 -3.88 7.75
N VAL A 131 7.68 -2.62 7.43
CA VAL A 131 7.68 -2.11 6.05
C VAL A 131 8.87 -1.19 5.87
N GLU A 132 9.82 -1.62 5.03
CA GLU A 132 10.97 -0.80 4.64
C GLU A 132 10.74 -0.18 3.27
N PHE A 133 10.96 1.13 3.17
CA PHE A 133 10.77 1.83 1.91
C PHE A 133 11.61 3.11 1.83
N VAL A 134 11.87 3.56 0.60
CA VAL A 134 12.79 4.64 0.23
C VAL A 134 14.24 4.25 0.43
N SER A 135 14.73 4.14 1.66
CA SER A 135 16.10 3.74 2.05
C SER A 135 17.19 4.32 1.15
N ALA A 136 17.09 5.65 0.90
CA ALA A 136 18.00 6.36 0.00
C ALA A 136 19.35 6.60 0.66
N ASN A 137 20.44 6.53 -0.14
CA ASN A 137 21.77 6.85 0.35
C ASN A 137 21.86 8.31 0.82
N PRO A 138 22.46 8.60 1.98
CA PRO A 138 22.58 9.96 2.51
C PRO A 138 23.73 10.74 1.85
N THR A 139 24.01 10.49 0.59
CA THR A 139 25.09 11.08 -0.20
C THR A 139 24.62 12.15 -1.17
N GLY A 140 23.33 12.49 -1.12
CA GLY A 140 22.71 13.53 -1.96
C GLY A 140 21.19 13.58 -1.80
N PRO A 141 20.51 14.47 -2.53
CA PRO A 141 19.07 14.64 -2.45
C PRO A 141 18.31 13.43 -3.06
N MET A 142 17.12 13.14 -2.50
CA MET A 142 16.23 12.10 -3.02
C MET A 142 15.73 12.45 -4.42
N HIS A 143 15.71 11.47 -5.31
CA HIS A 143 15.16 11.62 -6.67
C HIS A 143 13.70 11.15 -6.74
N ILE A 144 13.06 11.34 -7.91
CA ILE A 144 11.64 11.03 -8.10
C ILE A 144 11.26 9.56 -7.86
N GLY A 145 12.17 8.61 -8.10
CA GLY A 145 11.95 7.20 -7.76
C GLY A 145 11.73 7.00 -6.25
N ASN A 146 12.48 7.73 -5.42
CA ASN A 146 12.29 7.73 -3.96
C ASN A 146 10.92 8.32 -3.59
N ALA A 147 10.44 9.35 -4.31
CA ALA A 147 9.11 9.93 -4.09
C ALA A 147 7.99 8.89 -4.31
N ARG A 148 8.08 8.11 -5.41
CA ARG A 148 7.13 7.01 -5.66
C ARG A 148 7.20 5.94 -4.57
N GLY A 149 8.41 5.48 -4.24
CA GLY A 149 8.62 4.49 -3.19
C GLY A 149 8.09 4.94 -1.83
N GLY A 150 8.27 6.22 -1.52
CA GLY A 150 7.73 6.84 -0.30
C GLY A 150 6.21 6.82 -0.25
N ALA A 151 5.53 7.24 -1.32
CA ALA A 151 4.08 7.24 -1.37
C ALA A 151 3.50 5.82 -1.28
N ILE A 152 4.05 4.88 -2.06
CA ILE A 152 3.60 3.47 -2.06
C ILE A 152 3.83 2.83 -0.69
N GLY A 153 5.04 2.98 -0.12
CA GLY A 153 5.40 2.33 1.14
C GLY A 153 4.58 2.82 2.32
N ASP A 154 4.41 4.13 2.45
CA ASP A 154 3.62 4.72 3.53
C ASP A 154 2.12 4.38 3.42
N CYS A 155 1.56 4.39 2.18
CA CYS A 155 0.18 3.98 1.94
C CYS A 155 -0.01 2.48 2.17
N LEU A 156 0.94 1.63 1.74
CA LEU A 156 0.90 0.19 2.01
C LEU A 156 0.93 -0.10 3.52
N ALA A 157 1.79 0.59 4.26
CA ALA A 157 1.82 0.48 5.72
C ALA A 157 0.46 0.81 6.34
N SER A 158 -0.20 1.89 5.89
CA SER A 158 -1.55 2.26 6.35
C SER A 158 -2.62 1.24 5.97
N VAL A 159 -2.53 0.62 4.78
CA VAL A 159 -3.42 -0.48 4.36
C VAL A 159 -3.23 -1.71 5.24
N LEU A 160 -1.99 -2.08 5.57
CA LEU A 160 -1.70 -3.21 6.46
C LEU A 160 -2.20 -2.95 7.88
N GLU A 161 -2.08 -1.71 8.41
CA GLU A 161 -2.67 -1.33 9.69
C GLU A 161 -4.19 -1.52 9.68
N LYS A 162 -4.88 -1.05 8.63
CA LYS A 162 -6.33 -1.24 8.46
C LYS A 162 -6.72 -2.71 8.29
N ALA A 163 -5.81 -3.54 7.78
CA ALA A 163 -5.98 -4.98 7.68
C ALA A 163 -5.69 -5.75 8.97
N GLY A 164 -5.39 -5.06 10.09
CA GLY A 164 -5.20 -5.65 11.42
C GLY A 164 -3.79 -6.16 11.71
N TYR A 165 -2.78 -5.65 11.02
CA TYR A 165 -1.37 -5.89 11.36
C TYR A 165 -0.84 -4.81 12.31
N GLU A 166 0.15 -5.17 13.14
CA GLU A 166 0.98 -4.22 13.88
C GLU A 166 2.16 -3.81 12.99
N VAL A 167 2.10 -2.61 12.42
CA VAL A 167 3.05 -2.17 11.38
C VAL A 167 4.12 -1.25 11.96
N ALA A 168 5.39 -1.52 11.62
CA ALA A 168 6.52 -0.63 11.85
C ALA A 168 7.08 -0.13 10.51
N ARG A 169 7.21 1.19 10.35
CA ARG A 169 7.83 1.86 9.20
C ARG A 169 9.31 2.06 9.45
N GLU A 170 10.17 1.60 8.56
CA GLU A 170 11.61 1.72 8.73
C GLU A 170 12.28 2.32 7.50
N PHE A 171 13.23 3.23 7.76
CA PHE A 171 14.17 3.74 6.78
C PHE A 171 15.56 3.19 7.08
N TYR A 172 16.20 2.53 6.13
CA TYR A 172 17.58 2.09 6.23
C TYR A 172 18.53 3.16 5.74
N ILE A 173 19.43 3.60 6.60
CA ILE A 173 20.48 4.58 6.30
C ILE A 173 21.76 3.83 5.96
N ASN A 174 22.17 3.88 4.71
CA ASN A 174 23.47 3.37 4.27
C ASN A 174 24.57 4.39 4.62
N ASP A 175 24.96 4.41 5.90
CA ASP A 175 26.00 5.30 6.44
C ASP A 175 27.37 4.61 6.55
N ALA A 176 27.58 3.53 5.82
CA ALA A 176 28.83 2.76 5.76
C ALA A 176 29.16 2.33 4.33
N GLY A 177 30.34 1.71 4.14
CA GLY A 177 30.75 1.10 2.87
C GLY A 177 31.14 2.09 1.76
N ASN A 178 31.18 1.59 0.52
CA ASN A 178 31.81 2.28 -0.62
C ASN A 178 31.16 3.63 -0.99
N GLN A 179 29.85 3.76 -0.80
CA GLN A 179 29.16 5.01 -1.13
C GLN A 179 29.64 6.15 -0.22
N ILE A 180 29.85 5.84 1.06
CA ILE A 180 30.38 6.80 2.03
C ILE A 180 31.85 7.12 1.71
N GLU A 181 32.66 6.16 1.32
CA GLU A 181 34.05 6.43 0.92
C GLU A 181 34.13 7.34 -0.31
N LYS A 182 33.27 7.13 -1.31
CA LYS A 182 33.13 8.05 -2.45
C LYS A 182 32.67 9.43 -2.04
N PHE A 183 31.74 9.52 -1.09
CA PHE A 183 31.26 10.78 -0.54
C PHE A 183 32.38 11.54 0.18
N LYS A 184 33.14 10.85 1.05
CA LYS A 184 34.34 11.40 1.70
C LYS A 184 35.36 11.94 0.70
N THR A 185 35.67 11.16 -0.32
CA THR A 185 36.60 11.57 -1.39
C THR A 185 36.10 12.79 -2.14
N SER A 186 34.82 12.83 -2.46
CA SER A 186 34.20 13.95 -3.18
C SER A 186 34.26 15.24 -2.38
N LEU A 187 33.95 15.17 -1.09
CA LEU A 187 34.04 16.31 -0.15
C LEU A 187 35.49 16.78 -0.02
N GLU A 188 36.44 15.86 0.16
CA GLU A 188 37.86 16.17 0.28
C GLU A 188 38.36 16.96 -0.92
N VAL A 189 38.09 16.47 -2.12
CA VAL A 189 38.55 17.13 -3.36
C VAL A 189 37.93 18.52 -3.49
N ARG A 190 36.63 18.67 -3.24
CA ARG A 190 35.94 19.97 -3.31
C ARG A 190 36.45 20.97 -2.29
N TYR A 191 36.77 20.53 -1.08
CA TYR A 191 37.40 21.37 -0.07
C TYR A 191 38.81 21.79 -0.48
N LEU A 192 39.63 20.85 -0.98
CA LEU A 192 40.98 21.16 -1.46
C LEU A 192 40.98 22.11 -2.66
N GLN A 193 40.03 22.01 -3.57
CA GLN A 193 39.88 22.89 -4.74
C GLN A 193 39.69 24.37 -4.35
N ILE A 194 39.25 24.68 -3.14
CA ILE A 194 39.16 26.08 -2.65
C ILE A 194 40.54 26.70 -2.55
N TYR A 195 41.56 25.91 -2.19
CA TYR A 195 42.94 26.36 -1.99
C TYR A 195 43.90 25.94 -3.11
N LYS A 196 43.58 24.85 -3.78
CA LYS A 196 44.38 24.24 -4.84
C LYS A 196 43.44 23.88 -6.01
N PRO A 197 43.07 24.88 -6.85
CA PRO A 197 42.05 24.68 -7.91
C PRO A 197 42.38 23.59 -8.91
N GLU A 198 43.68 23.24 -9.05
CA GLU A 198 44.16 22.16 -9.92
C GLU A 198 43.86 20.75 -9.41
N THR A 199 43.36 20.58 -8.20
CA THR A 199 43.03 19.26 -7.64
C THR A 199 41.99 18.56 -8.48
N GLU A 200 42.34 17.42 -9.09
CA GLU A 200 41.46 16.68 -9.97
C GLU A 200 40.38 15.91 -9.20
N LEU A 201 39.14 15.99 -9.70
CA LEU A 201 38.03 15.22 -9.18
C LEU A 201 38.00 13.85 -9.85
N PRO A 202 38.01 12.72 -9.09
CA PRO A 202 37.88 11.38 -9.65
C PRO A 202 36.64 11.24 -10.52
N GLU A 203 36.71 10.40 -11.56
CA GLU A 203 35.62 10.23 -12.53
C GLU A 203 34.32 9.74 -11.84
N ASP A 204 34.46 8.86 -10.86
CA ASP A 204 33.37 8.22 -10.11
C ASP A 204 32.94 9.00 -8.85
N ALA A 205 33.49 10.20 -8.63
CA ALA A 205 33.11 11.07 -7.51
C ALA A 205 31.74 11.73 -7.72
N TYR A 206 31.10 12.10 -6.63
CA TYR A 206 29.88 12.89 -6.65
C TYR A 206 30.14 14.31 -7.13
N LYS A 207 29.39 14.76 -8.13
CA LYS A 207 29.59 16.05 -8.82
C LYS A 207 28.50 17.06 -8.47
N GLY A 208 27.58 16.73 -7.56
CA GLY A 208 26.44 17.56 -7.20
C GLY A 208 26.84 18.90 -6.57
N GLN A 209 25.94 19.89 -6.66
CA GLN A 209 26.13 21.19 -6.04
C GLN A 209 26.17 21.08 -4.51
N ASP A 210 25.43 20.14 -3.95
CA ASP A 210 25.41 19.82 -2.52
C ASP A 210 26.79 19.48 -1.94
N ILE A 211 27.64 18.78 -2.71
CA ILE A 211 29.02 18.48 -2.29
C ILE A 211 29.86 19.76 -2.21
N ILE A 212 29.68 20.66 -3.19
CA ILE A 212 30.37 21.97 -3.21
C ILE A 212 29.88 22.83 -2.04
N ASP A 213 28.59 22.85 -1.80
CA ASP A 213 27.97 23.61 -0.71
C ASP A 213 28.46 23.13 0.67
N HIS A 214 28.58 21.82 0.87
CA HIS A 214 29.15 21.24 2.09
C HIS A 214 30.62 21.62 2.27
N ALA A 215 31.44 21.56 1.21
CA ALA A 215 32.84 21.92 1.26
C ALA A 215 33.04 23.43 1.60
N ASN A 216 32.22 24.29 0.99
CA ASN A 216 32.23 25.72 1.29
C ASN A 216 31.78 26.00 2.72
N ALA A 217 30.71 25.41 3.20
CA ALA A 217 30.20 25.57 4.57
C ALA A 217 31.22 25.02 5.62
N PHE A 218 31.92 23.94 5.30
CA PHE A 218 33.01 23.44 6.14
C PHE A 218 34.15 24.42 6.19
N ASN A 219 34.53 24.99 5.04
CA ASN A 219 35.58 25.99 4.94
C ASN A 219 35.26 27.29 5.71
N GLU A 220 34.00 27.74 5.72
CA GLU A 220 33.56 28.91 6.49
C GLU A 220 33.81 28.74 8.00
N ILE A 221 33.73 27.51 8.51
CA ILE A 221 33.92 27.21 9.95
C ILE A 221 35.37 26.91 10.30
N TYR A 222 36.04 26.12 9.47
CA TYR A 222 37.35 25.56 9.80
C TYR A 222 38.52 26.20 9.02
N GLY A 223 38.23 27.02 7.98
CA GLY A 223 39.24 27.66 7.13
C GLY A 223 40.19 26.64 6.51
N ASP A 224 41.47 26.92 6.54
CA ASP A 224 42.55 26.08 5.99
C ASP A 224 43.08 24.99 6.94
N LYS A 225 42.46 24.84 8.11
CA LYS A 225 42.92 23.94 9.18
C LYS A 225 43.25 22.51 8.67
N TYR A 226 42.43 21.98 7.76
CA TYR A 226 42.59 20.62 7.27
C TYR A 226 43.30 20.51 5.91
N VAL A 227 43.77 21.62 5.31
CA VAL A 227 44.42 21.60 3.98
C VAL A 227 45.69 20.75 3.98
N ASN A 228 46.48 20.82 5.06
CA ASN A 228 47.74 20.09 5.23
C ASN A 228 47.61 18.89 6.20
N ALA A 229 46.41 18.58 6.70
CA ALA A 229 46.13 17.39 7.51
C ALA A 229 46.29 16.11 6.68
N ASP A 230 46.42 14.97 7.37
CA ASP A 230 46.33 13.65 6.71
C ASP A 230 45.03 13.50 5.97
N SER A 231 45.08 12.76 4.85
CA SER A 231 43.88 12.58 3.99
C SER A 231 42.72 11.90 4.74
N GLU A 232 43.02 10.90 5.59
CA GLU A 232 41.98 10.21 6.33
C GLU A 232 41.35 11.10 7.40
N GLU A 233 42.17 11.87 8.15
CA GLU A 233 41.71 12.86 9.13
C GLU A 233 40.79 13.90 8.46
N ARG A 234 41.20 14.42 7.31
CA ARG A 234 40.45 15.41 6.55
C ARG A 234 39.12 14.85 6.04
N ARG A 235 39.14 13.65 5.44
CA ARG A 235 37.96 12.94 4.95
C ARG A 235 36.96 12.67 6.06
N GLN A 236 37.43 12.20 7.20
CA GLN A 236 36.57 11.92 8.35
C GLN A 236 35.95 13.20 8.89
N ALA A 237 36.71 14.27 9.07
CA ALA A 237 36.20 15.56 9.55
C ALA A 237 35.13 16.15 8.61
N LEU A 238 35.33 16.06 7.29
CA LEU A 238 34.38 16.50 6.30
C LEU A 238 33.10 15.62 6.30
N CYS A 239 33.26 14.32 6.45
CA CYS A 239 32.13 13.39 6.53
C CYS A 239 31.31 13.63 7.81
N ASP A 240 31.94 13.77 8.96
CA ASP A 240 31.29 14.04 10.26
C ASP A 240 30.51 15.37 10.24
N PHE A 241 30.96 16.32 9.42
CA PHE A 241 30.25 17.58 9.20
C PHE A 241 29.06 17.47 8.24
N ALA A 242 29.23 16.77 7.11
CA ALA A 242 28.27 16.79 6.01
C ALA A 242 27.18 15.70 6.12
N LEU A 243 27.55 14.49 6.54
CA LEU A 243 26.63 13.34 6.59
C LEU A 243 25.41 13.56 7.51
N PRO A 244 25.55 14.08 8.76
CA PRO A 244 24.40 14.38 9.59
C PRO A 244 23.45 15.40 8.96
N LYS A 245 23.98 16.37 8.20
CA LYS A 245 23.16 17.38 7.50
C LYS A 245 22.35 16.77 6.36
N ASN A 246 22.96 15.84 5.61
CA ASN A 246 22.24 15.11 4.58
C ASN A 246 21.13 14.21 5.18
N ILE A 247 21.42 13.50 6.28
CA ILE A 247 20.42 12.69 6.98
C ILE A 247 19.28 13.59 7.48
N GLN A 248 19.58 14.74 8.09
CA GLN A 248 18.55 15.69 8.51
C GLN A 248 17.70 16.17 7.32
N LYS A 249 18.33 16.45 6.17
CA LYS A 249 17.62 16.85 4.97
C LYS A 249 16.68 15.73 4.46
N LEU A 250 17.07 14.46 4.53
CA LEU A 250 16.19 13.34 4.20
C LEU A 250 14.96 13.32 5.14
N HIS A 251 15.17 13.53 6.44
CA HIS A 251 14.07 13.66 7.40
C HIS A 251 13.12 14.80 7.05
N ASP A 252 13.66 15.98 6.76
CA ASP A 252 12.86 17.17 6.47
C ASP A 252 12.06 17.00 5.18
N ASP A 253 12.69 16.50 4.11
CA ASP A 253 12.05 16.28 2.80
C ASP A 253 10.93 15.22 2.91
N LEU A 254 11.14 14.14 3.65
CA LEU A 254 10.13 13.11 3.89
C LEU A 254 9.02 13.60 4.81
N GLY A 255 9.35 14.37 5.85
CA GLY A 255 8.37 15.03 6.71
C GLY A 255 7.48 16.00 5.93
N LYS A 256 8.06 16.82 5.02
CA LYS A 256 7.32 17.67 4.09
C LYS A 256 6.38 16.84 3.20
N TYR A 257 6.82 15.65 2.80
CA TYR A 257 6.02 14.70 2.00
C TYR A 257 4.99 13.90 2.85
N ARG A 258 4.85 14.23 4.15
CA ARG A 258 3.96 13.58 5.13
C ARG A 258 4.29 12.12 5.40
N ILE A 259 5.56 11.75 5.29
CA ILE A 259 6.05 10.42 5.63
C ILE A 259 6.77 10.49 6.97
N GLN A 260 6.42 9.58 7.87
CA GLN A 260 7.04 9.42 9.17
C GLN A 260 7.44 7.96 9.35
N TYR A 261 8.66 7.76 9.87
CA TYR A 261 9.20 6.45 10.18
C TYR A 261 9.25 6.24 11.69
N ASP A 262 8.96 5.02 12.11
CA ASP A 262 9.11 4.60 13.51
C ASP A 262 10.58 4.40 13.83
N LYS A 263 11.38 4.01 12.84
CA LYS A 263 12.81 3.80 13.02
C LYS A 263 13.62 4.20 11.79
N TRP A 264 14.73 4.90 12.06
CA TRP A 264 15.83 5.14 11.14
C TRP A 264 16.97 4.21 11.53
N PHE A 265 17.23 3.20 10.71
CA PHE A 265 18.20 2.15 11.02
C PHE A 265 19.53 2.43 10.31
N ASN A 266 20.61 2.63 11.07
CA ASN A 266 21.96 2.89 10.56
C ASN A 266 22.70 1.59 10.27
N GLU A 267 23.21 1.40 9.04
CA GLU A 267 24.05 0.26 8.65
C GLU A 267 25.28 0.14 9.55
N SER A 268 25.91 1.27 9.88
CA SER A 268 27.08 1.33 10.76
C SER A 268 26.87 0.63 12.10
N THR A 269 25.63 0.50 12.57
CA THR A 269 25.28 -0.25 13.79
C THR A 269 25.64 -1.72 13.66
N LEU A 270 25.36 -2.34 12.50
CA LEU A 270 25.64 -3.76 12.26
C LEU A 270 27.13 -4.09 12.25
N HIS A 271 27.95 -3.13 11.84
CA HIS A 271 29.40 -3.23 11.91
C HIS A 271 29.93 -3.08 13.34
N LYS A 272 29.43 -2.06 14.06
CA LYS A 272 29.88 -1.73 15.43
C LYS A 272 29.48 -2.79 16.46
N ASP A 273 28.29 -3.38 16.33
CA ASP A 273 27.78 -4.37 17.29
C ASP A 273 28.21 -5.80 16.96
N GLY A 274 29.00 -6.00 15.88
CA GLY A 274 29.51 -7.28 15.42
C GLY A 274 28.47 -8.17 14.70
N SER A 275 27.30 -7.65 14.32
CA SER A 275 26.27 -8.40 13.61
C SER A 275 26.74 -8.94 12.26
N VAL A 276 27.52 -8.15 11.51
CA VAL A 276 28.11 -8.58 10.24
C VAL A 276 29.03 -9.78 10.45
N GLN A 277 29.89 -9.75 11.45
CA GLN A 277 30.80 -10.86 11.75
C GLN A 277 30.03 -12.12 12.23
N ARG A 278 29.04 -11.94 13.11
CA ARG A 278 28.19 -13.06 13.58
C ARG A 278 27.51 -13.79 12.43
N VAL A 279 26.98 -13.05 11.44
CA VAL A 279 26.30 -13.65 10.29
C VAL A 279 27.28 -14.44 9.41
N ILE A 280 28.52 -13.95 9.21
CA ILE A 280 29.56 -14.72 8.51
C ILE A 280 29.83 -16.05 9.23
N GLU A 281 29.99 -16.02 10.54
CA GLU A 281 30.24 -17.23 11.35
C GLU A 281 29.07 -18.21 11.31
N GLN A 282 27.83 -17.72 11.40
CA GLN A 282 26.64 -18.52 11.29
C GLN A 282 26.50 -19.17 9.89
N LEU A 283 26.79 -18.44 8.81
CA LEU A 283 26.80 -18.98 7.46
C LEU A 283 27.90 -20.02 7.28
N LYS A 284 29.09 -19.83 7.88
CA LYS A 284 30.13 -20.88 7.90
C LYS A 284 29.66 -22.14 8.63
N ALA A 285 29.04 -21.95 9.78
CA ALA A 285 28.53 -23.07 10.60
C ALA A 285 27.37 -23.82 9.94
N SER A 286 26.61 -23.16 9.06
CA SER A 286 25.49 -23.80 8.33
C SER A 286 25.94 -24.84 7.30
N GLY A 287 27.23 -24.87 6.91
CA GLY A 287 27.76 -25.78 5.89
C GLY A 287 27.51 -25.33 4.44
N HIS A 288 26.84 -24.22 4.23
CA HIS A 288 26.51 -23.67 2.90
C HIS A 288 27.57 -22.69 2.36
N THR A 289 28.78 -22.76 2.88
CA THR A 289 29.91 -21.92 2.40
C THR A 289 31.10 -22.77 1.99
N TYR A 290 31.99 -22.20 1.20
CA TYR A 290 33.29 -22.80 0.83
C TYR A 290 34.32 -21.70 0.59
N GLU A 291 35.58 -22.07 0.67
CA GLU A 291 36.70 -21.19 0.34
C GLU A 291 37.18 -21.49 -1.09
N LYS A 292 37.39 -20.43 -1.87
CA LYS A 292 37.96 -20.52 -3.21
C LYS A 292 38.74 -19.23 -3.51
N ASP A 293 39.97 -19.39 -4.04
CA ASP A 293 40.86 -18.28 -4.40
C ASP A 293 41.05 -17.25 -3.26
N GLY A 294 41.19 -17.72 -2.02
CA GLY A 294 41.35 -16.89 -0.84
C GLY A 294 40.08 -16.17 -0.38
N ALA A 295 38.97 -16.30 -1.08
CA ALA A 295 37.69 -15.69 -0.75
C ALA A 295 36.69 -16.71 -0.14
N LEU A 296 35.81 -16.22 0.74
CA LEU A 296 34.71 -17.02 1.27
C LEU A 296 33.48 -16.87 0.36
N TRP A 297 32.96 -17.98 -0.11
CA TRP A 297 31.79 -18.06 -1.00
C TRP A 297 30.58 -18.69 -0.30
N PHE A 298 29.40 -18.20 -0.65
CA PHE A 298 28.10 -18.77 -0.24
C PHE A 298 27.49 -19.53 -1.41
N LYS A 299 27.08 -20.77 -1.17
CA LYS A 299 26.46 -21.66 -2.16
C LYS A 299 25.00 -21.28 -2.40
N THR A 300 24.76 -20.08 -2.90
CA THR A 300 23.39 -19.58 -3.16
C THR A 300 22.66 -20.40 -4.22
N THR A 301 23.40 -21.12 -5.08
CA THR A 301 22.81 -22.05 -6.08
C THR A 301 22.04 -23.21 -5.45
N GLU A 302 22.40 -23.64 -4.23
CA GLU A 302 21.65 -24.67 -3.48
C GLU A 302 20.24 -24.21 -3.12
N PHE A 303 19.97 -22.89 -3.16
CA PHE A 303 18.70 -22.25 -2.83
C PHE A 303 18.03 -21.57 -4.04
N GLY A 304 18.50 -21.84 -5.26
CA GLY A 304 17.87 -21.36 -6.50
C GLY A 304 18.38 -20.01 -7.04
N ASP A 305 19.51 -19.47 -6.55
CA ASP A 305 20.19 -18.35 -7.21
C ASP A 305 20.94 -18.86 -8.47
N GLU A 306 21.20 -17.99 -9.41
CA GLU A 306 21.88 -18.31 -10.70
C GLU A 306 23.35 -18.73 -10.52
N LYS A 307 24.02 -18.23 -9.49
CA LYS A 307 25.43 -18.50 -9.19
C LYS A 307 25.76 -18.25 -7.73
N ASP A 308 26.80 -18.92 -7.22
CA ASP A 308 27.32 -18.68 -5.88
C ASP A 308 27.88 -17.26 -5.71
N ARG A 309 27.86 -16.76 -4.48
CA ARG A 309 28.20 -15.37 -4.16
C ARG A 309 29.35 -15.28 -3.18
N VAL A 310 30.23 -14.30 -3.43
CA VAL A 310 31.32 -13.98 -2.51
C VAL A 310 30.73 -13.26 -1.28
N LEU A 311 31.01 -13.77 -0.09
CA LEU A 311 30.71 -13.13 1.18
C LEU A 311 31.90 -12.26 1.64
N VAL A 312 33.11 -12.84 1.64
CA VAL A 312 34.32 -12.15 2.06
C VAL A 312 35.36 -12.28 0.95
N ARG A 313 35.94 -11.16 0.58
CA ARG A 313 36.99 -11.10 -0.47
C ARG A 313 38.31 -11.67 0.04
N GLU A 314 39.24 -11.94 -0.86
CA GLU A 314 40.62 -12.37 -0.57
C GLU A 314 41.33 -11.47 0.46
N ASN A 315 41.07 -10.18 0.42
CA ASN A 315 41.64 -9.20 1.36
C ASN A 315 40.94 -9.17 2.74
N GLY A 316 40.04 -10.12 3.03
CA GLY A 316 39.32 -10.21 4.29
C GLY A 316 38.15 -9.24 4.45
N VAL A 317 37.84 -8.42 3.43
CA VAL A 317 36.76 -7.42 3.50
C VAL A 317 35.43 -8.05 3.07
N PRO A 318 34.36 -7.97 3.88
CA PRO A 318 33.03 -8.40 3.48
C PRO A 318 32.51 -7.69 2.23
N THR A 319 31.73 -8.39 1.41
CA THR A 319 30.99 -7.77 0.31
C THR A 319 29.71 -7.11 0.84
N TYR A 320 29.04 -6.30 0.02
CA TYR A 320 27.75 -5.67 0.38
C TYR A 320 26.65 -6.64 0.77
N LEU A 321 26.74 -7.88 0.27
CA LEU A 321 25.76 -8.91 0.58
C LEU A 321 25.71 -9.22 2.08
N VAL A 322 26.83 -9.14 2.79
CA VAL A 322 26.88 -9.54 4.20
C VAL A 322 26.17 -8.56 5.13
N PRO A 323 26.39 -7.23 5.05
CA PRO A 323 25.59 -6.27 5.81
C PRO A 323 24.08 -6.41 5.54
N ASP A 324 23.68 -6.64 4.28
CA ASP A 324 22.28 -6.83 3.95
C ASP A 324 21.70 -8.12 4.54
N ILE A 325 22.45 -9.21 4.53
CA ILE A 325 22.07 -10.45 5.22
C ILE A 325 21.91 -10.19 6.72
N ALA A 326 22.86 -9.48 7.33
CA ALA A 326 22.83 -9.15 8.75
C ALA A 326 21.62 -8.29 9.10
N TYR A 327 21.25 -7.36 8.23
CA TYR A 327 20.10 -6.50 8.40
C TYR A 327 18.77 -7.28 8.33
N HIS A 328 18.58 -8.14 7.32
CA HIS A 328 17.37 -8.95 7.22
C HIS A 328 17.27 -9.99 8.34
N TYR A 329 18.41 -10.56 8.75
CA TYR A 329 18.48 -11.39 9.94
C TYR A 329 18.11 -10.61 11.21
N ASN A 330 18.53 -9.35 11.32
CA ASN A 330 18.14 -8.47 12.42
C ASN A 330 16.62 -8.24 12.45
N LYS A 331 15.97 -7.98 11.32
CA LYS A 331 14.51 -7.83 11.22
C LYS A 331 13.78 -9.08 11.74
N LEU A 332 14.11 -10.24 11.20
CA LEU A 332 13.31 -11.46 11.33
C LEU A 332 13.71 -12.33 12.51
N ALA A 333 15.00 -12.42 12.85
CA ALA A 333 15.51 -13.31 13.92
C ALA A 333 15.78 -12.57 15.23
N VAL A 334 16.35 -11.35 15.17
CA VAL A 334 16.71 -10.59 16.37
C VAL A 334 15.51 -9.79 16.89
N ARG A 335 14.91 -8.96 16.05
CA ARG A 335 13.72 -8.17 16.41
C ARG A 335 12.40 -8.94 16.31
N LYS A 336 12.42 -10.11 15.64
CA LYS A 336 11.33 -11.10 15.59
C LYS A 336 10.03 -10.58 14.96
N PHE A 337 10.09 -9.68 13.99
CA PHE A 337 8.91 -9.36 13.22
C PHE A 337 8.34 -10.61 12.56
N ASP A 338 7.04 -10.81 12.61
CA ASP A 338 6.39 -11.96 11.95
C ASP A 338 6.59 -11.89 10.44
N LYS A 339 6.66 -10.67 9.88
CA LYS A 339 6.90 -10.43 8.46
C LYS A 339 7.71 -9.15 8.23
N ALA A 340 8.53 -9.16 7.19
CA ALA A 340 9.16 -7.96 6.63
C ALA A 340 8.72 -7.78 5.17
N VAL A 341 8.39 -6.55 4.79
CA VAL A 341 8.02 -6.17 3.42
C VAL A 341 8.93 -5.03 3.00
N ASP A 342 9.78 -5.28 2.01
CA ASP A 342 10.74 -4.30 1.52
C ASP A 342 10.33 -3.81 0.13
N ILE A 343 10.34 -2.50 -0.10
CA ILE A 343 9.99 -1.90 -1.38
C ILE A 343 11.27 -1.47 -2.10
N PHE A 344 11.62 -2.20 -3.15
CA PHE A 344 12.85 -2.01 -3.93
C PHE A 344 12.57 -1.51 -5.35
N GLY A 345 13.53 -0.77 -5.91
CA GLY A 345 13.53 -0.44 -7.33
C GLY A 345 13.74 -1.67 -8.22
N ALA A 346 13.33 -1.57 -9.47
CA ALA A 346 13.37 -2.69 -10.42
C ALA A 346 14.80 -3.21 -10.72
N ASP A 347 15.82 -2.40 -10.46
CA ASP A 347 17.25 -2.76 -10.57
C ASP A 347 17.69 -3.80 -9.53
N HIS A 348 16.91 -4.00 -8.45
CA HIS A 348 17.18 -4.98 -7.41
C HIS A 348 16.52 -6.37 -7.61
N HIS A 349 15.86 -6.63 -8.75
CA HIS A 349 15.12 -7.89 -8.98
C HIS A 349 16.00 -9.14 -8.76
N GLY A 350 17.24 -9.16 -9.25
CA GLY A 350 18.18 -10.27 -9.06
C GLY A 350 18.69 -10.44 -7.62
N TYR A 351 18.33 -9.52 -6.72
CA TYR A 351 18.78 -9.53 -5.33
C TYR A 351 17.88 -10.37 -4.41
N ILE A 352 16.62 -10.55 -4.78
CA ILE A 352 15.60 -11.24 -4.00
C ILE A 352 16.01 -12.67 -3.65
N ALA A 353 16.43 -13.43 -4.67
CA ALA A 353 16.81 -14.83 -4.50
C ALA A 353 17.97 -14.99 -3.50
N ARG A 354 18.95 -14.07 -3.53
CA ARG A 354 20.15 -14.09 -2.67
C ARG A 354 19.81 -13.88 -1.20
N ILE A 355 18.94 -12.91 -0.91
CA ILE A 355 18.55 -12.61 0.48
C ILE A 355 17.66 -13.73 1.02
N LYS A 356 16.70 -14.23 0.25
CA LYS A 356 15.87 -15.37 0.67
C LYS A 356 16.71 -16.64 0.89
N ALA A 357 17.67 -16.94 0.02
CA ALA A 357 18.64 -18.01 0.21
C ALA A 357 19.42 -17.87 1.52
N SER A 358 19.85 -16.63 1.83
CA SER A 358 20.60 -16.36 3.06
C SER A 358 19.74 -16.56 4.30
N MET A 359 18.48 -16.14 4.29
CA MET A 359 17.55 -16.36 5.40
C MET A 359 17.34 -17.86 5.63
N THR A 360 17.10 -18.64 4.58
CA THR A 360 16.95 -20.09 4.67
C THR A 360 18.20 -20.75 5.22
N ALA A 361 19.39 -20.40 4.75
CA ALA A 361 20.67 -20.93 5.23
C ALA A 361 20.93 -20.61 6.71
N LEU A 362 20.41 -19.50 7.21
CA LEU A 362 20.47 -19.08 8.61
C LEU A 362 19.34 -19.63 9.47
N GLY A 363 18.50 -20.54 8.94
CA GLY A 363 17.39 -21.16 9.65
C GLY A 363 16.18 -20.23 9.87
N VAL A 364 16.09 -19.14 9.12
CA VAL A 364 14.95 -18.22 9.13
C VAL A 364 14.01 -18.57 7.99
N ASP A 365 12.72 -18.69 8.27
CA ASP A 365 11.69 -18.90 7.25
C ASP A 365 11.69 -17.73 6.25
N ALA A 366 12.13 -18.00 5.01
CA ALA A 366 12.24 -17.00 3.94
C ALA A 366 10.88 -16.47 3.45
N ASP A 367 9.76 -17.16 3.74
CA ASP A 367 8.42 -16.69 3.40
C ASP A 367 7.94 -15.57 4.34
N ARG A 368 8.70 -15.30 5.39
CA ARG A 368 8.50 -14.10 6.23
C ARG A 368 9.07 -12.83 5.62
N LEU A 369 9.82 -12.93 4.52
CA LEU A 369 10.34 -11.79 3.76
C LEU A 369 9.65 -11.69 2.41
N ASP A 370 8.92 -10.60 2.20
CA ASP A 370 8.37 -10.23 0.90
C ASP A 370 9.08 -8.99 0.35
N ILE A 371 9.31 -8.99 -0.95
CA ILE A 371 9.95 -7.87 -1.64
C ILE A 371 9.02 -7.40 -2.76
N VAL A 372 8.59 -6.15 -2.64
CA VAL A 372 7.76 -5.47 -3.64
C VAL A 372 8.66 -4.73 -4.61
N ILE A 373 8.65 -5.13 -5.86
CA ILE A 373 9.44 -4.46 -6.92
C ILE A 373 8.63 -3.29 -7.47
N MET A 374 9.26 -2.11 -7.45
CA MET A 374 8.68 -0.88 -7.98
C MET A 374 9.36 -0.46 -9.27
N GLN A 375 8.57 -0.21 -10.31
CA GLN A 375 9.06 0.28 -11.61
C GLN A 375 9.36 1.78 -11.58
N MET A 376 10.21 2.18 -12.51
CA MET A 376 10.61 3.59 -12.71
C MET A 376 9.42 4.44 -13.16
N VAL A 377 9.49 5.74 -12.84
CA VAL A 377 8.52 6.76 -13.24
C VAL A 377 9.12 7.65 -14.30
N ASN A 378 8.38 7.90 -15.39
CA ASN A 378 8.69 8.98 -16.31
C ASN A 378 7.85 10.21 -15.92
N LEU A 379 8.42 11.38 -16.00
CA LEU A 379 7.67 12.62 -15.93
C LEU A 379 7.25 13.06 -17.33
N VAL A 380 6.01 13.54 -17.44
CA VAL A 380 5.46 14.08 -18.68
C VAL A 380 5.00 15.52 -18.42
N ARG A 381 5.27 16.43 -19.38
CA ARG A 381 4.77 17.82 -19.39
C ARG A 381 4.46 18.23 -20.82
N ASN A 382 3.32 18.83 -21.06
CA ASN A 382 2.80 19.17 -22.39
C ASN A 382 2.75 17.96 -23.36
N GLY A 383 2.46 16.76 -22.83
CA GLY A 383 2.42 15.52 -23.62
C GLY A 383 3.78 14.94 -24.01
N GLU A 384 4.87 15.54 -23.59
CA GLU A 384 6.23 15.09 -23.90
C GLU A 384 6.96 14.62 -22.63
N LYS A 385 7.88 13.67 -22.78
CA LYS A 385 8.74 13.25 -21.66
C LYS A 385 9.53 14.44 -21.14
N TYR A 386 9.25 14.82 -19.89
CA TYR A 386 9.93 15.89 -19.20
C TYR A 386 11.32 15.41 -18.79
N LYS A 387 12.29 15.71 -19.65
CA LYS A 387 13.70 15.52 -19.35
C LYS A 387 14.20 16.78 -18.67
N LEU A 388 14.88 16.62 -17.55
CA LEU A 388 15.61 17.66 -16.88
C LEU A 388 16.24 18.66 -17.81
N SER A 389 16.21 19.92 -17.42
CA SER A 389 16.78 20.98 -18.22
C SER A 389 18.22 20.63 -18.59
N LYS A 390 18.51 20.59 -19.90
CA LYS A 390 19.88 20.45 -20.44
C LYS A 390 20.85 21.49 -19.86
N ARG A 391 20.33 22.53 -19.19
CA ARG A 391 21.11 23.63 -18.61
C ARG A 391 21.63 23.37 -17.19
N SER A 392 20.97 22.53 -16.37
CA SER A 392 21.40 22.30 -14.99
C SER A 392 22.01 20.92 -14.71
N GLY A 393 21.82 19.94 -15.59
CA GLY A 393 22.33 18.57 -15.42
C GLY A 393 21.78 17.83 -14.18
N LYS A 394 20.81 18.43 -13.47
CA LYS A 394 20.33 17.93 -12.17
C LYS A 394 19.10 17.04 -12.32
N ALA A 395 19.12 15.91 -11.64
CA ALA A 395 17.95 15.03 -11.51
C ALA A 395 16.80 15.74 -10.78
N ILE A 396 15.54 15.49 -11.16
CA ILE A 396 14.39 16.01 -10.42
C ILE A 396 14.37 15.33 -9.06
N THR A 397 14.53 16.14 -8.04
CA THR A 397 14.49 15.69 -6.65
C THR A 397 13.05 15.65 -6.13
N LEU A 398 12.82 14.93 -5.02
CA LEU A 398 11.55 15.01 -4.29
C LEU A 398 11.20 16.46 -3.95
N SER A 399 12.16 17.22 -3.43
CA SER A 399 11.94 18.62 -3.05
C SER A 399 11.48 19.48 -4.25
N THR A 400 12.18 19.39 -5.40
CA THR A 400 11.80 20.17 -6.60
C THR A 400 10.44 19.72 -7.16
N LEU A 401 10.08 18.45 -7.07
CA LEU A 401 8.76 17.97 -7.47
C LEU A 401 7.67 18.61 -6.60
N LEU A 402 7.86 18.64 -5.27
CA LEU A 402 6.88 19.21 -4.33
C LEU A 402 6.80 20.73 -4.37
N ASP A 403 7.76 21.42 -5.00
CA ASP A 403 7.67 22.85 -5.29
C ASP A 403 6.82 23.12 -6.53
N GLU A 404 6.69 22.15 -7.46
CA GLU A 404 5.94 22.27 -8.70
C GLU A 404 4.50 21.74 -8.63
N ILE A 405 4.24 20.73 -7.78
CA ILE A 405 2.92 20.10 -7.69
C ILE A 405 2.46 19.96 -6.22
N PRO A 406 1.14 20.00 -5.97
CA PRO A 406 0.61 19.74 -4.62
C PRO A 406 1.01 18.37 -4.09
N ILE A 407 1.31 18.28 -2.79
CA ILE A 407 1.66 17.03 -2.11
C ILE A 407 0.54 15.99 -2.28
N ASP A 408 -0.72 16.41 -2.18
CA ASP A 408 -1.89 15.55 -2.39
C ASP A 408 -1.89 14.90 -3.77
N ALA A 409 -1.58 15.67 -4.81
CA ALA A 409 -1.49 15.16 -6.17
C ALA A 409 -0.32 14.17 -6.31
N ALA A 410 0.87 14.49 -5.77
CA ALA A 410 2.01 13.59 -5.81
C ALA A 410 1.69 12.23 -5.17
N ARG A 411 1.15 12.24 -3.94
CA ARG A 411 0.80 11.03 -3.21
C ARG A 411 -0.29 10.21 -3.89
N PHE A 412 -1.33 10.86 -4.42
CA PHE A 412 -2.43 10.20 -5.11
C PHE A 412 -1.98 9.56 -6.42
N PHE A 413 -1.26 10.31 -7.26
CA PHE A 413 -0.83 9.84 -8.57
C PHE A 413 0.14 8.66 -8.48
N PHE A 414 1.07 8.65 -7.52
CA PHE A 414 1.98 7.52 -7.32
C PHE A 414 1.27 6.24 -6.86
N ASN A 415 0.06 6.37 -6.30
CA ASN A 415 -0.79 5.26 -5.89
C ASN A 415 -1.92 4.93 -6.89
N LEU A 416 -1.92 5.50 -8.12
CA LEU A 416 -2.91 5.17 -9.16
C LEU A 416 -2.66 3.84 -9.84
N ARG A 417 -1.44 3.33 -9.79
CA ARG A 417 -1.00 2.12 -10.49
C ARG A 417 -0.27 1.18 -9.55
N GLU A 418 -0.36 -0.10 -9.86
CA GLU A 418 0.41 -1.15 -9.16
C GLU A 418 1.91 -0.81 -9.11
N PRO A 419 2.61 -1.17 -8.02
CA PRO A 419 4.04 -0.86 -7.86
C PRO A 419 4.89 -1.33 -9.05
N ASN A 420 4.64 -2.53 -9.59
CA ASN A 420 5.39 -3.13 -10.68
C ASN A 420 5.04 -2.61 -12.08
N SER A 421 4.07 -1.70 -12.21
CA SER A 421 3.70 -1.12 -13.50
C SER A 421 4.53 0.12 -13.83
N HIS A 422 4.89 0.28 -15.12
CA HIS A 422 5.44 1.53 -15.62
C HIS A 422 4.39 2.63 -15.52
N PHE A 423 4.85 3.83 -15.18
CA PHE A 423 3.96 4.94 -14.94
C PHE A 423 4.54 6.24 -15.52
N ASP A 424 3.73 6.91 -16.33
CA ASP A 424 4.00 8.26 -16.81
C ASP A 424 3.23 9.24 -15.91
N PHE A 425 3.97 10.03 -15.13
CA PHE A 425 3.42 11.03 -14.23
C PHE A 425 3.24 12.35 -14.99
N ASP A 426 2.00 12.70 -15.26
CA ASP A 426 1.62 13.95 -15.95
C ASP A 426 1.57 15.12 -14.96
N LEU A 427 2.56 16.01 -15.08
CA LEU A 427 2.69 17.18 -14.20
C LEU A 427 1.57 18.22 -14.44
N ASP A 428 1.11 18.37 -15.68
CA ASP A 428 0.06 19.33 -16.02
C ASP A 428 -1.29 18.85 -15.47
N LEU A 429 -1.57 17.57 -15.60
CA LEU A 429 -2.76 16.96 -15.01
C LEU A 429 -2.74 17.06 -13.47
N ALA A 430 -1.58 16.86 -12.85
CA ALA A 430 -1.43 16.86 -11.38
C ALA A 430 -1.75 18.24 -10.75
N VAL A 431 -1.59 19.33 -11.47
CA VAL A 431 -1.93 20.68 -11.01
C VAL A 431 -3.29 21.17 -11.48
N SER A 432 -3.95 20.45 -12.40
CA SER A 432 -5.23 20.88 -12.96
C SER A 432 -6.37 20.79 -11.94
N GLN A 433 -7.24 21.79 -11.93
CA GLN A 433 -8.46 21.84 -11.10
C GLN A 433 -9.69 21.44 -11.91
N THR A 434 -9.63 20.27 -12.54
CA THR A 434 -10.69 19.72 -13.39
C THR A 434 -11.06 18.32 -12.98
N SER A 435 -12.20 17.84 -13.44
CA SER A 435 -12.65 16.45 -13.21
C SER A 435 -11.74 15.39 -13.83
N GLN A 436 -10.82 15.76 -14.70
CA GLN A 436 -9.81 14.86 -15.25
C GLN A 436 -8.71 14.54 -14.24
N ASN A 437 -8.44 15.44 -13.30
CA ASN A 437 -7.51 15.22 -12.21
C ASN A 437 -8.16 14.33 -11.14
N PRO A 438 -7.74 13.08 -10.96
CA PRO A 438 -8.46 12.14 -10.09
C PRO A 438 -8.44 12.55 -8.61
N VAL A 439 -7.39 13.17 -8.10
CA VAL A 439 -7.37 13.62 -6.69
C VAL A 439 -8.33 14.79 -6.51
N TYR A 440 -8.33 15.77 -7.43
CA TYR A 440 -9.27 16.87 -7.40
C TYR A 440 -10.73 16.37 -7.46
N TYR A 441 -10.99 15.39 -8.32
CA TYR A 441 -12.32 14.79 -8.49
C TYR A 441 -12.84 14.12 -7.20
N VAL A 442 -11.98 13.39 -6.48
CA VAL A 442 -12.32 12.77 -5.19
C VAL A 442 -12.51 13.83 -4.11
N GLN A 443 -11.60 14.78 -3.98
CA GLN A 443 -11.71 15.89 -3.02
C GLN A 443 -12.96 16.73 -3.28
N TYR A 444 -13.31 16.95 -4.55
CA TYR A 444 -14.53 17.68 -4.92
C TYR A 444 -15.81 16.92 -4.52
N ALA A 445 -15.82 15.57 -4.56
CA ALA A 445 -16.95 14.80 -4.03
C ALA A 445 -17.15 15.06 -2.53
N HIS A 446 -16.07 15.04 -1.74
CA HIS A 446 -16.12 15.37 -0.32
C HIS A 446 -16.61 16.80 -0.05
N ALA A 447 -16.02 17.79 -0.73
CA ALA A 447 -16.39 19.20 -0.58
C ALA A 447 -17.85 19.45 -0.98
N ARG A 448 -18.34 18.77 -2.02
CA ARG A 448 -19.76 18.83 -2.45
C ARG A 448 -20.69 18.33 -1.34
N ILE A 449 -20.35 17.21 -0.67
CA ILE A 449 -21.14 16.71 0.45
C ILE A 449 -21.17 17.76 1.57
N CYS A 450 -20.01 18.33 1.92
CA CYS A 450 -19.91 19.37 2.94
C CYS A 450 -20.80 20.58 2.58
N SER A 451 -20.80 21.00 1.31
CA SER A 451 -21.65 22.11 0.83
C SER A 451 -23.13 21.79 0.94
N VAL A 452 -23.56 20.55 0.65
CA VAL A 452 -24.96 20.11 0.82
C VAL A 452 -25.35 20.18 2.29
N LEU A 453 -24.53 19.64 3.18
CA LEU A 453 -24.79 19.63 4.62
C LEU A 453 -24.85 21.05 5.19
N LYS A 454 -23.94 21.93 4.76
CA LYS A 454 -23.93 23.34 5.15
C LYS A 454 -25.22 24.05 4.73
N LYS A 455 -25.66 23.84 3.48
CA LYS A 455 -26.90 24.43 2.96
C LYS A 455 -28.12 23.95 3.74
N MET A 456 -28.19 22.65 4.09
CA MET A 456 -29.27 22.12 4.92
C MET A 456 -29.33 22.82 6.28
N ASN A 457 -28.19 22.98 6.94
CA ASN A 457 -28.09 23.66 8.21
C ASN A 457 -28.51 25.14 8.13
N GLU A 458 -28.15 25.84 7.05
CA GLU A 458 -28.56 27.22 6.77
C GLU A 458 -30.10 27.35 6.58
N GLU A 459 -30.76 26.30 6.07
CA GLU A 459 -32.21 26.20 5.95
C GLU A 459 -32.91 25.68 7.23
N GLY A 460 -32.14 25.45 8.31
CA GLY A 460 -32.68 24.95 9.59
C GLY A 460 -33.00 23.45 9.61
N ILE A 461 -32.47 22.70 8.60
CA ILE A 461 -32.65 21.26 8.51
C ILE A 461 -31.45 20.56 9.13
N GLU A 462 -31.66 19.96 10.30
CA GLU A 462 -30.66 19.12 10.98
C GLU A 462 -30.71 17.70 10.43
N VAL A 463 -29.52 17.08 10.28
CA VAL A 463 -29.43 15.66 9.90
C VAL A 463 -29.74 14.81 11.13
N LYS A 464 -30.80 14.01 11.05
CA LYS A 464 -31.27 13.15 12.12
C LYS A 464 -30.50 11.84 12.17
N SER A 465 -30.29 11.29 13.35
CA SER A 465 -29.89 9.90 13.49
C SER A 465 -31.07 9.00 13.16
N LEU A 466 -30.91 8.17 12.14
CA LEU A 466 -31.94 7.28 11.64
C LEU A 466 -31.68 5.83 12.06
N ASP A 467 -32.74 5.11 12.38
CA ASP A 467 -32.68 3.66 12.52
C ASP A 467 -32.71 2.96 11.14
N LYS A 468 -32.52 1.63 11.13
CA LYS A 468 -32.50 0.85 9.90
C LYS A 468 -33.84 0.89 9.15
N ALA A 469 -34.95 0.97 9.85
CA ALA A 469 -36.28 1.04 9.22
C ALA A 469 -36.43 2.36 8.44
N ALA A 470 -36.01 3.47 9.00
CA ALA A 470 -36.01 4.77 8.32
C ALA A 470 -35.03 4.83 7.13
N LEU A 471 -33.89 4.13 7.20
CA LEU A 471 -32.91 4.04 6.10
C LEU A 471 -33.38 3.11 4.96
N SER A 472 -34.34 2.21 5.20
CA SER A 472 -34.85 1.25 4.20
C SER A 472 -35.61 1.89 3.02
N VAL A 473 -35.84 3.21 3.05
CA VAL A 473 -36.44 3.97 1.95
C VAL A 473 -35.45 4.25 0.81
N LEU A 474 -34.16 3.94 0.98
CA LEU A 474 -33.12 4.07 -0.04
C LEU A 474 -33.24 2.95 -1.08
N THR A 475 -34.09 3.15 -2.10
CA THR A 475 -34.45 2.13 -3.09
C THR A 475 -34.10 2.48 -4.52
N ALA A 476 -33.64 3.70 -4.80
CA ALA A 476 -33.18 4.08 -6.13
C ALA A 476 -31.91 3.30 -6.54
N SER A 477 -31.76 3.01 -7.82
CA SER A 477 -30.61 2.23 -8.33
C SER A 477 -29.27 2.86 -7.97
N GLU A 478 -29.16 4.18 -8.07
CA GLU A 478 -27.96 4.92 -7.73
C GLU A 478 -27.61 4.82 -6.22
N GLU A 479 -28.63 4.81 -5.37
CA GLU A 479 -28.48 4.63 -3.92
C GLU A 479 -27.97 3.22 -3.63
N GLN A 480 -28.60 2.20 -4.18
CA GLN A 480 -28.26 0.81 -3.95
C GLN A 480 -26.88 0.42 -4.52
N GLU A 481 -26.53 0.88 -5.73
CA GLU A 481 -25.20 0.68 -6.31
C GLU A 481 -24.11 1.27 -5.41
N MET A 482 -24.30 2.49 -4.93
CA MET A 482 -23.34 3.17 -4.06
C MET A 482 -23.23 2.47 -2.69
N ILE A 483 -24.34 2.02 -2.09
CA ILE A 483 -24.33 1.28 -0.82
C ILE A 483 -23.63 -0.07 -0.97
N LYS A 484 -23.87 -0.79 -2.06
CA LYS A 484 -23.12 -2.03 -2.38
C LYS A 484 -21.62 -1.75 -2.46
N HIS A 485 -21.23 -0.66 -3.11
CA HIS A 485 -19.83 -0.29 -3.21
C HIS A 485 -19.24 0.04 -1.81
N LEU A 486 -19.97 0.78 -0.96
CA LEU A 486 -19.54 1.01 0.43
C LEU A 486 -19.25 -0.32 1.15
N ALA A 487 -20.12 -1.32 1.01
CA ALA A 487 -19.99 -2.63 1.65
C ALA A 487 -18.73 -3.41 1.20
N THR A 488 -18.15 -3.12 0.03
CA THR A 488 -16.96 -3.81 -0.47
C THR A 488 -15.64 -3.35 0.19
N LEU A 489 -15.62 -2.22 0.88
CA LEU A 489 -14.36 -1.64 1.41
C LEU A 489 -13.52 -2.62 2.25
N PRO A 490 -14.08 -3.41 3.19
CA PRO A 490 -13.27 -4.38 3.96
C PRO A 490 -12.58 -5.41 3.06
N ASN A 491 -13.25 -5.86 2.00
CA ASN A 491 -12.68 -6.80 1.04
C ASN A 491 -11.55 -6.15 0.21
N VAL A 492 -11.74 -4.90 -0.22
CA VAL A 492 -10.73 -4.13 -0.96
C VAL A 492 -9.47 -3.93 -0.12
N ILE A 493 -9.61 -3.63 1.17
CA ILE A 493 -8.48 -3.52 2.10
C ILE A 493 -7.74 -4.86 2.22
N ASN A 494 -8.46 -5.96 2.38
CA ASN A 494 -7.86 -7.29 2.44
C ASN A 494 -7.12 -7.65 1.16
N GLU A 495 -7.68 -7.35 0.00
CA GLU A 495 -7.05 -7.60 -1.30
C GLU A 495 -5.82 -6.72 -1.52
N ALA A 496 -5.89 -5.44 -1.12
CA ALA A 496 -4.76 -4.53 -1.20
C ALA A 496 -3.60 -4.98 -0.28
N ALA A 497 -3.92 -5.40 0.94
CA ALA A 497 -2.95 -5.93 1.89
C ALA A 497 -2.28 -7.23 1.41
N LYS A 498 -3.06 -8.19 0.89
CA LYS A 498 -2.54 -9.46 0.35
C LYS A 498 -1.67 -9.29 -0.88
N ALA A 499 -2.04 -8.35 -1.75
CA ALA A 499 -1.31 -8.07 -2.99
C ALA A 499 -0.18 -7.04 -2.82
N TYR A 500 -0.04 -6.42 -1.66
CA TYR A 500 0.83 -5.26 -1.41
C TYR A 500 0.60 -4.13 -2.43
N ASP A 501 -0.66 -3.88 -2.77
CA ASP A 501 -1.07 -2.96 -3.83
C ASP A 501 -2.06 -1.89 -3.33
N PRO A 502 -1.57 -0.71 -2.90
CA PRO A 502 -2.43 0.39 -2.46
C PRO A 502 -3.26 1.01 -3.60
N ALA A 503 -2.94 0.74 -4.88
CA ALA A 503 -3.73 1.25 -6.00
C ALA A 503 -5.18 0.75 -6.01
N LYS A 504 -5.45 -0.42 -5.41
CA LYS A 504 -6.82 -0.94 -5.23
C LYS A 504 -7.68 0.02 -4.39
N VAL A 505 -7.12 0.58 -3.33
CA VAL A 505 -7.81 1.54 -2.46
C VAL A 505 -8.02 2.88 -3.18
N THR A 506 -7.03 3.32 -3.95
CA THR A 506 -7.12 4.54 -4.76
C THR A 506 -8.19 4.41 -5.84
N LYS A 507 -8.25 3.27 -6.53
CA LYS A 507 -9.32 2.98 -7.51
C LYS A 507 -10.69 2.99 -6.85
N TYR A 508 -10.83 2.32 -5.72
CA TYR A 508 -12.10 2.26 -4.98
C TYR A 508 -12.65 3.66 -4.66
N VAL A 509 -11.84 4.59 -4.19
CA VAL A 509 -12.32 5.93 -3.84
C VAL A 509 -12.68 6.77 -5.07
N ILE A 510 -12.02 6.56 -6.21
CA ILE A 510 -12.39 7.21 -7.49
C ILE A 510 -13.77 6.69 -7.93
N ASP A 511 -13.99 5.39 -7.86
CA ASP A 511 -15.27 4.77 -8.21
C ASP A 511 -16.40 5.28 -7.28
N LEU A 512 -16.14 5.37 -5.95
CA LEU A 512 -17.08 5.92 -4.98
C LEU A 512 -17.42 7.39 -5.27
N ALA A 513 -16.42 8.22 -5.59
CA ALA A 513 -16.65 9.61 -5.97
C ALA A 513 -17.51 9.71 -7.24
N THR A 514 -17.27 8.84 -8.22
CA THR A 514 -18.05 8.78 -9.46
C THR A 514 -19.51 8.41 -9.19
N MET A 515 -19.73 7.41 -8.33
CA MET A 515 -21.08 7.02 -7.91
C MET A 515 -21.80 8.13 -7.15
N TYR A 516 -21.08 8.84 -6.26
CA TYR A 516 -21.67 9.96 -5.54
C TYR A 516 -22.06 11.12 -6.47
N HIS A 517 -21.23 11.46 -7.47
CA HIS A 517 -21.57 12.51 -8.44
C HIS A 517 -22.78 12.11 -9.29
N LYS A 518 -22.93 10.84 -9.69
CA LYS A 518 -24.09 10.33 -10.38
C LYS A 518 -25.35 10.41 -9.50
N PHE A 519 -25.24 9.94 -8.24
CA PHE A 519 -26.32 10.03 -7.26
C PHE A 519 -26.77 11.49 -7.05
N TYR A 520 -25.84 12.42 -6.83
CA TYR A 520 -26.15 13.82 -6.60
C TYR A 520 -26.92 14.47 -7.78
N ASN A 521 -26.61 14.06 -9.00
CA ASN A 521 -27.26 14.58 -10.20
C ASN A 521 -28.65 13.97 -10.44
N ASN A 522 -28.87 12.71 -10.08
CA ASN A 522 -30.07 11.96 -10.42
C ASN A 522 -31.07 11.85 -9.25
N CYS A 523 -30.59 11.91 -8.02
CA CYS A 523 -31.40 11.77 -6.81
C CYS A 523 -31.46 13.10 -6.05
N ARG A 524 -32.60 13.78 -6.12
CA ARG A 524 -32.79 15.01 -5.35
C ARG A 524 -32.69 14.74 -3.85
N ILE A 525 -32.03 15.62 -3.13
CA ILE A 525 -32.00 15.60 -1.65
C ILE A 525 -33.01 16.62 -1.12
N MET A 526 -32.94 17.85 -1.62
CA MET A 526 -33.87 18.93 -1.23
C MET A 526 -35.19 18.82 -2.00
N GLY A 527 -36.31 19.08 -1.29
CA GLY A 527 -37.64 19.09 -1.89
C GLY A 527 -38.29 17.72 -2.09
N GLU A 528 -37.69 16.67 -1.53
CA GLU A 528 -38.28 15.35 -1.35
C GLU A 528 -39.04 15.24 -0.03
N ASP A 529 -39.78 14.17 0.16
CA ASP A 529 -40.38 13.84 1.47
C ASP A 529 -39.29 13.76 2.55
N GLU A 530 -39.62 14.22 3.75
CA GLU A 530 -38.66 14.32 4.85
C GLU A 530 -37.92 12.98 5.13
N SER A 531 -38.60 11.85 5.03
CA SER A 531 -38.02 10.52 5.24
C SER A 531 -36.93 10.20 4.19
N VAL A 532 -37.22 10.47 2.93
CA VAL A 532 -36.27 10.25 1.81
C VAL A 532 -35.09 11.25 1.91
N MET A 533 -35.38 12.51 2.17
CA MET A 533 -34.36 13.55 2.35
C MET A 533 -33.38 13.17 3.47
N GLN A 534 -33.87 12.81 4.64
CA GLN A 534 -33.04 12.43 5.79
C GLN A 534 -32.22 11.16 5.52
N ALA A 535 -32.78 10.16 4.85
CA ALA A 535 -32.06 8.95 4.45
C ALA A 535 -30.96 9.24 3.44
N ARG A 536 -31.18 10.11 2.43
CA ARG A 536 -30.17 10.56 1.45
C ARG A 536 -29.07 11.40 2.10
N LEU A 537 -29.39 12.21 3.09
CA LEU A 537 -28.40 12.92 3.89
C LEU A 537 -27.53 11.95 4.70
N SER A 538 -28.13 10.95 5.33
CA SER A 538 -27.40 9.89 6.04
C SER A 538 -26.47 9.09 5.11
N LEU A 539 -26.95 8.76 3.90
CA LEU A 539 -26.09 8.12 2.87
C LEU A 539 -24.94 9.02 2.46
N SER A 540 -25.20 10.32 2.26
CA SER A 540 -24.13 11.29 1.93
C SER A 540 -23.09 11.40 3.04
N LEU A 541 -23.51 11.37 4.32
CA LEU A 541 -22.60 11.32 5.46
C LEU A 541 -21.76 10.04 5.48
N ALA A 542 -22.36 8.89 5.17
CA ALA A 542 -21.63 7.63 5.07
C ALA A 542 -20.57 7.68 3.96
N VAL A 543 -20.90 8.20 2.79
CA VAL A 543 -19.94 8.40 1.68
C VAL A 543 -18.83 9.37 2.07
N LYS A 544 -19.18 10.51 2.70
CA LYS A 544 -18.19 11.48 3.23
C LYS A 544 -17.18 10.79 4.16
N GLN A 545 -17.68 9.99 5.10
CA GLN A 545 -16.84 9.27 6.06
C GLN A 545 -15.88 8.30 5.36
N VAL A 546 -16.37 7.53 4.39
CA VAL A 546 -15.55 6.55 3.68
C VAL A 546 -14.50 7.22 2.78
N ILE A 547 -14.85 8.29 2.07
CA ILE A 547 -13.87 9.09 1.31
C ILE A 547 -12.78 9.59 2.27
N LYS A 548 -13.17 10.15 3.42
CA LYS A 548 -12.22 10.62 4.42
C LYS A 548 -11.31 9.49 4.92
N ASN A 549 -11.83 8.33 5.28
CA ASN A 549 -11.05 7.19 5.76
C ASN A 549 -9.96 6.78 4.75
N ILE A 550 -10.29 6.80 3.46
CA ILE A 550 -9.35 6.43 2.40
C ILE A 550 -8.32 7.54 2.17
N LEU A 551 -8.74 8.81 2.10
CA LEU A 551 -7.80 9.91 1.93
C LEU A 551 -6.83 10.01 3.12
N ASP A 552 -7.28 9.71 4.34
CA ASP A 552 -6.42 9.63 5.53
C ASP A 552 -5.38 8.49 5.40
N MET A 553 -5.75 7.30 4.89
CA MET A 553 -4.77 6.23 4.59
C MET A 553 -3.72 6.65 3.57
N LEU A 554 -4.11 7.45 2.57
CA LEU A 554 -3.22 7.98 1.54
C LEU A 554 -2.44 9.21 2.04
N LYS A 555 -2.70 9.72 3.26
CA LYS A 555 -2.18 10.98 3.82
C LYS A 555 -2.47 12.19 2.92
N ILE A 556 -3.68 12.26 2.38
CA ILE A 556 -4.20 13.29 1.49
C ILE A 556 -5.23 14.12 2.23
N THR A 557 -5.23 15.43 2.00
CA THR A 557 -6.18 16.33 2.65
C THR A 557 -7.60 16.11 2.14
N CYS A 558 -8.56 16.40 3.01
CA CYS A 558 -9.99 16.24 2.76
C CYS A 558 -10.67 17.61 2.92
N PRO A 559 -10.60 18.50 1.89
CA PRO A 559 -11.12 19.87 1.99
C PRO A 559 -12.65 19.87 2.14
N GLU A 560 -13.15 20.80 2.93
CA GLU A 560 -14.60 21.00 3.11
C GLU A 560 -15.20 21.96 2.05
N SER A 561 -14.36 22.70 1.35
CA SER A 561 -14.75 23.61 0.26
C SER A 561 -13.67 23.63 -0.82
N MET A 562 -14.08 23.72 -2.07
CA MET A 562 -13.22 23.84 -3.25
C MET A 562 -13.84 24.80 -4.27
#